data_e1212e8525099e175cab30bfe0ad4f27
#
_entry.id   e1212e8525099e175cab30bfe0ad4f27
#
_cell.length_a   1.000
_cell.length_b   1.000
_cell.length_c   1.000
_cell.angle_alpha   90.00
_cell.angle_beta   90.00
_cell.angle_gamma   90.00
#
_symmetry.space_group_name_H-M   'P 1'
#
loop_
_entity.id
_entity.type
_entity.pdbx_description
1 polymer ?
#
loop_
_entity_poly.entity_id
_entity_poly.type
_entity_poly.pdbx_seq_one_letter_code
_entity_poly.pdbx_strand_id
1 'polypeptide(L)'
;EDLKEIDYLNNGFKSIDNYYIQIENFKNDKVFLDKIKELKKLRVFNFVIADVEGFRILFSHFPIVDTDGYDARYAEQIAGLKWIFDYCECDYNIHGHTHENLMKDSRCINVSIENIRFKPIKLEEIIKSRMKKS
;
A
#
# COMPACT_ATOMS: atom_id res chain seq x y z
N GLU A 1 16.78 -10.58 -11.35
CA GLU A 1 16.46 -9.67 -10.27
C GLU A 1 14.95 -9.58 -10.08
N ASP A 2 14.25 -9.12 -11.09
CA ASP A 2 12.79 -8.99 -11.01
C ASP A 2 12.12 -10.34 -10.84
N LEU A 3 12.69 -11.38 -11.42
CA LEU A 3 12.17 -12.74 -11.28
C LEU A 3 12.28 -13.25 -9.86
N LYS A 4 13.35 -12.90 -9.16
CA LYS A 4 13.53 -13.30 -7.76
C LYS A 4 12.56 -12.55 -6.85
N GLU A 5 12.31 -11.29 -7.15
CA GLU A 5 11.39 -10.47 -6.40
C GLU A 5 9.96 -10.96 -6.56
N ILE A 6 9.56 -11.29 -7.79
CA ILE A 6 8.26 -11.86 -8.08
C ILE A 6 8.08 -13.19 -7.36
N ASP A 7 9.11 -14.04 -7.38
CA ASP A 7 9.09 -15.33 -6.72
C ASP A 7 8.92 -15.18 -5.20
N TYR A 8 9.62 -14.22 -4.63
CA TYR A 8 9.51 -13.90 -3.21
C TYR A 8 8.09 -13.46 -2.85
N LEU A 9 7.52 -12.56 -3.62
CA LEU A 9 6.18 -12.05 -3.39
C LEU A 9 5.14 -13.18 -3.49
N ASN A 10 5.31 -14.09 -4.43
CA ASN A 10 4.36 -15.18 -4.65
C ASN A 10 4.40 -16.25 -3.56
N ASN A 11 5.50 -16.39 -2.84
CA ASN A 11 5.63 -17.39 -1.79
C ASN A 11 4.76 -17.13 -0.57
N GLY A 12 4.64 -15.89 -0.16
CA GLY A 12 3.85 -15.54 1.02
C GLY A 12 2.51 -14.90 0.71
N PHE A 13 2.22 -14.67 -0.57
CA PHE A 13 1.05 -13.90 -0.98
C PHE A 13 0.27 -14.63 -2.05
N LYS A 14 -1.06 -14.49 -1.98
CA LYS A 14 -1.93 -14.95 -3.04
C LYS A 14 -1.99 -13.87 -4.12
N SER A 15 -1.70 -14.26 -5.36
CA SER A 15 -1.83 -13.35 -6.50
C SER A 15 -3.28 -13.37 -7.00
N ILE A 16 -3.85 -12.18 -7.13
CA ILE A 16 -5.16 -12.00 -7.73
C ILE A 16 -5.00 -10.94 -8.81
N ASP A 17 -4.84 -11.37 -10.05
CA ASP A 17 -4.71 -10.45 -11.19
C ASP A 17 -3.64 -9.37 -10.96
N ASN A 18 -2.45 -9.77 -10.49
CA ASN A 18 -1.31 -8.89 -10.18
C ASN A 18 -1.41 -8.14 -8.85
N TYR A 19 -2.42 -8.46 -8.04
CA TYR A 19 -2.47 -7.94 -6.67
C TYR A 19 -2.13 -9.07 -5.71
N TYR A 20 -1.39 -8.75 -4.67
CA TYR A 20 -0.88 -9.75 -3.73
C TYR A 20 -1.53 -9.54 -2.37
N ILE A 21 -2.26 -10.55 -1.92
CA ILE A 21 -3.01 -10.51 -0.67
C ILE A 21 -2.56 -11.66 0.22
N GLN A 22 -1.94 -11.33 1.33
CA GLN A 22 -1.50 -12.31 2.30
C GLN A 22 -2.57 -12.64 3.34
N ILE A 23 -3.49 -11.71 3.52
CA ILE A 23 -4.49 -11.78 4.58
C ILE A 23 -5.56 -12.80 4.25
N GLU A 24 -5.63 -13.88 5.05
CA GLU A 24 -6.57 -14.98 4.82
C GLU A 24 -8.03 -14.52 4.76
N ASN A 25 -8.41 -13.58 5.62
CA ASN A 25 -9.80 -13.14 5.71
C ASN A 25 -10.35 -12.56 4.40
N PHE A 26 -9.48 -12.08 3.52
CA PHE A 26 -9.93 -11.41 2.31
C PHE A 26 -9.69 -12.21 1.03
N LYS A 27 -9.00 -13.35 1.12
CA LYS A 27 -8.67 -14.15 -0.05
C LYS A 27 -9.89 -14.67 -0.80
N ASN A 28 -10.98 -14.92 -0.08
CA ASN A 28 -12.23 -15.42 -0.67
C ASN A 28 -13.41 -14.51 -0.37
N ASP A 29 -13.16 -13.28 0.04
CA ASP A 29 -14.20 -12.31 0.33
C ASP A 29 -14.75 -11.75 -0.98
N LYS A 30 -16.02 -12.06 -1.28
CA LYS A 30 -16.63 -11.67 -2.54
C LYS A 30 -16.71 -10.16 -2.73
N VAL A 31 -17.06 -9.42 -1.68
CA VAL A 31 -17.15 -7.95 -1.76
C VAL A 31 -15.78 -7.37 -2.09
N PHE A 32 -14.75 -7.84 -1.41
CA PHE A 32 -13.39 -7.39 -1.65
C PHE A 32 -12.93 -7.73 -3.07
N LEU A 33 -13.14 -8.97 -3.50
CA LEU A 33 -12.70 -9.42 -4.83
C LEU A 33 -13.42 -8.68 -5.95
N ASP A 34 -14.71 -8.42 -5.80
CA ASP A 34 -15.47 -7.66 -6.80
C ASP A 34 -14.93 -6.22 -6.89
N LYS A 35 -14.62 -5.62 -5.75
CA LYS A 35 -14.06 -4.26 -5.73
C LYS A 35 -12.68 -4.23 -6.40
N ILE A 36 -11.85 -5.22 -6.13
CA ILE A 36 -10.53 -5.30 -6.76
C ILE A 36 -10.66 -5.41 -8.29
N LYS A 37 -11.60 -6.20 -8.77
CA LYS A 37 -11.84 -6.32 -10.21
C LYS A 37 -12.24 -4.98 -10.84
N GLU A 38 -13.03 -4.21 -10.12
CA GLU A 38 -13.43 -2.87 -10.57
C GLU A 38 -12.22 -1.93 -10.63
N LEU A 39 -11.44 -1.91 -9.55
CA LEU A 39 -10.28 -1.03 -9.44
C LEU A 39 -9.15 -1.42 -10.40
N LYS A 40 -9.06 -2.68 -10.75
CA LYS A 40 -8.06 -3.19 -11.70
C LYS A 40 -8.10 -2.49 -13.05
N LYS A 41 -9.24 -1.91 -13.42
CA LYS A 41 -9.38 -1.18 -14.68
C LYS A 41 -8.65 0.16 -14.67
N LEU A 42 -8.28 0.66 -13.51
CA LEU A 42 -7.54 1.91 -13.39
C LEU A 42 -6.10 1.72 -13.83
N ARG A 43 -5.54 2.74 -14.47
CA ARG A 43 -4.13 2.71 -14.86
C ARG A 43 -3.25 2.86 -13.62
N VAL A 44 -2.12 2.16 -13.65
CA VAL A 44 -1.12 2.25 -12.56
C VAL A 44 -1.78 2.05 -11.20
N PHE A 45 -2.46 0.92 -11.06
CA PHE A 45 -3.11 0.57 -9.80
C PHE A 45 -2.59 -0.78 -9.32
N ASN A 46 -1.85 -0.77 -8.23
CA ASN A 46 -1.37 -2.00 -7.60
C ASN A 46 -1.17 -1.76 -6.10
N PHE A 47 -1.12 -2.84 -5.35
CA PHE A 47 -0.92 -2.76 -3.92
C PHE A 47 -0.49 -4.12 -3.36
N VAL A 48 0.06 -4.11 -2.15
CA VAL A 48 0.32 -5.30 -1.36
C VAL A 48 -0.18 -5.04 0.05
N ILE A 49 -0.87 -6.00 0.64
CA ILE A 49 -1.28 -5.94 2.04
C ILE A 49 -0.56 -7.05 2.80
N ALA A 50 0.07 -6.71 3.90
CA ALA A 50 0.77 -7.68 4.73
C ALA A 50 0.62 -7.35 6.21
N ASP A 51 0.53 -8.39 7.03
CA ASP A 51 0.60 -8.25 8.47
C ASP A 51 2.05 -8.45 8.89
N VAL A 52 2.64 -7.42 9.49
CA VAL A 52 4.04 -7.41 9.89
C VAL A 52 4.15 -6.88 11.31
N GLU A 53 4.67 -7.70 12.20
CA GLU A 53 4.92 -7.33 13.60
C GLU A 53 3.70 -6.72 14.30
N GLY A 54 2.53 -7.25 14.02
CA GLY A 54 1.29 -6.80 14.64
C GLY A 54 0.63 -5.61 13.97
N PHE A 55 1.18 -5.14 12.86
CA PHE A 55 0.58 -4.06 12.07
C PHE A 55 0.14 -4.59 10.72
N ARG A 56 -1.03 -4.16 10.29
CA ARG A 56 -1.49 -4.43 8.92
C ARG A 56 -1.12 -3.25 8.05
N ILE A 57 -0.29 -3.49 7.05
CA ILE A 57 0.31 -2.45 6.23
C ILE A 57 -0.15 -2.60 4.79
N LEU A 58 -0.62 -1.50 4.21
CA LEU A 58 -0.90 -1.40 2.78
C LEU A 58 0.30 -0.72 2.11
N PHE A 59 0.94 -1.45 1.20
CA PHE A 59 2.02 -0.91 0.38
C PHE A 59 1.44 -0.53 -0.97
N SER A 60 1.69 0.70 -1.40
CA SER A 60 1.15 1.19 -2.68
C SER A 60 2.04 2.28 -3.25
N HIS A 61 1.90 2.54 -4.55
CA HIS A 61 2.61 3.65 -5.17
C HIS A 61 2.01 4.99 -4.71
N PHE A 62 0.67 5.11 -4.78
CA PHE A 62 -0.01 6.32 -4.37
C PHE A 62 -0.39 6.24 -2.89
N PRO A 63 -0.48 7.39 -2.19
CA PRO A 63 -1.01 7.40 -0.83
C PRO A 63 -2.52 7.13 -0.82
N ILE A 64 -3.05 6.83 0.36
CA ILE A 64 -4.49 6.61 0.53
C ILE A 64 -5.28 7.92 0.66
N VAL A 65 -4.59 9.05 0.79
CA VAL A 65 -5.21 10.36 0.85
C VAL A 65 -4.48 11.30 -0.09
N ASP A 66 -5.23 12.22 -0.70
CA ASP A 66 -4.65 13.23 -1.56
C ASP A 66 -4.10 14.37 -0.70
N THR A 67 -2.93 14.89 -1.07
CA THR A 67 -2.33 16.03 -0.37
C THR A 67 -2.85 17.33 -1.00
N ASP A 68 -3.90 17.87 -0.40
CA ASP A 68 -4.44 19.19 -0.81
C ASP A 68 -4.75 19.34 -2.31
N GLY A 69 -5.26 18.25 -2.91
CA GLY A 69 -5.56 18.24 -4.33
C GLY A 69 -4.32 18.23 -5.21
N TYR A 70 -3.22 17.74 -4.67
CA TYR A 70 -1.93 17.72 -5.33
C TYR A 70 -1.96 17.07 -6.71
N ASP A 71 -2.68 15.97 -6.85
CA ASP A 71 -2.69 15.25 -8.12
C ASP A 71 -4.07 14.69 -8.46
N ALA A 72 -4.91 15.58 -9.01
CA ALA A 72 -6.26 15.22 -9.41
C ALA A 72 -6.32 14.11 -10.47
N ARG A 73 -5.23 13.91 -11.22
CA ARG A 73 -5.19 12.86 -12.24
C ARG A 73 -5.32 11.46 -11.66
N TYR A 74 -4.94 11.28 -10.41
CA TYR A 74 -4.94 9.98 -9.76
C TYR A 74 -5.97 9.87 -8.63
N ALA A 75 -6.98 10.75 -8.66
CA ALA A 75 -8.01 10.76 -7.63
C ALA A 75 -8.74 9.43 -7.48
N GLU A 76 -9.01 8.75 -8.59
CA GLU A 76 -9.69 7.44 -8.55
C GLU A 76 -8.80 6.37 -7.94
N GLN A 77 -7.52 6.36 -8.26
CA GLN A 77 -6.57 5.42 -7.69
C GLN A 77 -6.44 5.61 -6.18
N ILE A 78 -6.32 6.85 -5.75
CA ILE A 78 -6.20 7.19 -4.34
C ILE A 78 -7.47 6.79 -3.59
N ALA A 79 -8.64 7.10 -4.14
CA ALA A 79 -9.91 6.70 -3.55
C ALA A 79 -10.05 5.18 -3.46
N GLY A 80 -9.60 4.46 -4.48
CA GLY A 80 -9.62 3.00 -4.48
C GLY A 80 -8.72 2.42 -3.39
N LEU A 81 -7.52 2.97 -3.23
CA LEU A 81 -6.61 2.54 -2.19
C LEU A 81 -7.15 2.84 -0.79
N LYS A 82 -7.80 3.99 -0.62
CA LYS A 82 -8.45 4.34 0.65
C LYS A 82 -9.56 3.34 0.99
N TRP A 83 -10.35 2.95 -0.01
CA TRP A 83 -11.39 1.95 0.20
C TRP A 83 -10.77 0.63 0.68
N ILE A 84 -9.69 0.18 0.04
CA ILE A 84 -8.99 -1.06 0.41
C ILE A 84 -8.45 -0.95 1.83
N PHE A 85 -7.81 0.16 2.14
CA PHE A 85 -7.23 0.42 3.45
C PHE A 85 -8.29 0.31 4.55
N ASP A 86 -9.44 0.94 4.34
CA ASP A 86 -10.51 0.94 5.33
C ASP A 86 -11.20 -0.42 5.41
N TYR A 87 -11.48 -1.05 4.27
CA TYR A 87 -12.18 -2.34 4.25
C TYR A 87 -11.35 -3.43 4.93
N CYS A 88 -10.05 -3.43 4.71
CA CYS A 88 -9.14 -4.41 5.28
C CYS A 88 -8.67 -4.03 6.69
N GLU A 89 -9.10 -2.91 7.21
CA GLU A 89 -8.73 -2.41 8.53
C GLU A 89 -7.21 -2.31 8.68
N CYS A 90 -6.56 -1.70 7.70
CA CYS A 90 -5.12 -1.48 7.74
C CYS A 90 -4.74 -0.43 8.76
N ASP A 91 -3.55 -0.55 9.30
CA ASP A 91 -3.03 0.39 10.30
C ASP A 91 -2.22 1.51 9.66
N TYR A 92 -1.40 1.16 8.67
CA TYR A 92 -0.49 2.11 8.02
C TYR A 92 -0.43 1.88 6.52
N ASN A 93 -0.16 2.97 5.80
CA ASN A 93 0.08 2.95 4.37
C ASN A 93 1.52 3.41 4.11
N ILE A 94 2.32 2.53 3.54
CA ILE A 94 3.67 2.88 3.08
C ILE A 94 3.58 3.11 1.58
N HIS A 95 3.96 4.30 1.13
CA HIS A 95 3.74 4.71 -0.26
C HIS A 95 4.88 5.54 -0.80
N GLY A 96 4.87 5.77 -2.12
CA GLY A 96 5.75 6.67 -2.82
C GLY A 96 4.99 7.84 -3.41
N HIS A 97 5.25 8.12 -4.68
CA HIS A 97 4.57 9.10 -5.55
C HIS A 97 4.70 10.56 -5.13
N THR A 98 4.48 10.89 -3.88
CA THR A 98 4.44 12.28 -3.41
C THR A 98 5.80 12.92 -3.29
N HIS A 99 6.84 12.21 -3.70
CA HIS A 99 8.23 12.68 -3.65
C HIS A 99 8.59 13.17 -2.25
N GLU A 100 9.06 14.40 -2.12
CA GLU A 100 9.47 14.94 -0.82
C GLU A 100 8.33 15.55 -0.02
N ASN A 101 7.10 15.57 -0.55
CA ASN A 101 5.95 16.13 0.16
C ASN A 101 5.61 15.28 1.39
N LEU A 102 5.55 15.92 2.53
CA LEU A 102 5.18 15.25 3.76
C LEU A 102 3.67 15.08 3.85
N MET A 103 3.26 13.91 4.30
CA MET A 103 1.84 13.61 4.48
C MET A 103 1.36 14.11 5.84
N LYS A 104 0.23 14.79 5.85
CA LYS A 104 -0.38 15.25 7.09
C LYS A 104 -1.03 14.11 7.87
N ASP A 105 -1.50 13.09 7.17
CA ASP A 105 -2.09 11.91 7.80
C ASP A 105 -0.98 11.01 8.35
N SER A 106 -0.95 10.82 9.66
CA SER A 106 0.11 10.05 10.32
C SER A 106 0.11 8.57 9.97
N ARG A 107 -0.99 8.07 9.37
CA ARG A 107 -1.04 6.69 8.89
C ARG A 107 -0.30 6.49 7.58
N CYS A 108 0.01 7.57 6.88
CA CYS A 108 0.72 7.56 5.62
C CYS A 108 2.21 7.78 5.85
N ILE A 109 3.03 6.87 5.35
CA ILE A 109 4.48 6.95 5.47
C ILE A 109 5.07 7.01 4.08
N ASN A 110 5.63 8.16 3.72
CA ASN A 110 6.20 8.39 2.41
C ASN A 110 7.64 7.89 2.36
N VAL A 111 7.88 6.88 1.52
CA VAL A 111 9.22 6.32 1.32
C VAL A 111 9.77 6.62 -0.07
N SER A 112 9.28 7.68 -0.71
CA SER A 112 9.88 8.17 -1.95
C SER A 112 11.36 8.41 -1.72
N ILE A 113 12.18 8.16 -2.76
CA ILE A 113 13.62 8.17 -2.60
C ILE A 113 14.15 9.50 -2.08
N GLU A 114 13.52 10.60 -2.45
CA GLU A 114 13.88 11.94 -1.95
C GLU A 114 13.63 12.07 -0.45
N ASN A 115 12.59 11.40 0.04
CA ASN A 115 12.20 11.49 1.45
C ASN A 115 13.04 10.60 2.36
N ILE A 116 13.73 9.63 1.81
CA ILE A 116 14.61 8.73 2.56
C ILE A 116 16.08 8.96 2.23
N ARG A 117 16.42 10.14 1.75
CA ARG A 117 17.79 10.58 1.44
C ARG A 117 18.50 9.68 0.43
N PHE A 118 17.75 9.20 -0.57
CA PHE A 118 18.27 8.38 -1.66
C PHE A 118 18.94 7.08 -1.21
N LYS A 119 18.51 6.54 -0.06
CA LYS A 119 18.97 5.27 0.46
C LYS A 119 17.80 4.36 0.77
N PRO A 120 17.92 3.06 0.48
CA PRO A 120 16.89 2.13 0.91
C PRO A 120 16.75 2.15 2.42
N ILE A 121 15.52 2.01 2.90
CA ILE A 121 15.25 1.96 4.32
C ILE A 121 14.61 0.61 4.66
N LYS A 122 15.04 -0.01 5.75
CA LYS A 122 14.51 -1.30 6.17
C LYS A 122 13.13 -1.13 6.78
N LEU A 123 12.23 -2.05 6.44
CA LEU A 123 10.86 -2.03 6.96
C LEU A 123 10.84 -2.03 8.49
N GLU A 124 11.69 -2.85 9.12
CA GLU A 124 11.72 -2.91 10.59
C GLU A 124 12.12 -1.57 11.22
N GLU A 125 12.92 -0.76 10.56
CA GLU A 125 13.27 0.58 11.04
C GLU A 125 12.07 1.52 10.94
N ILE A 126 11.28 1.41 9.87
CA ILE A 126 10.06 2.19 9.71
C ILE A 126 9.06 1.83 10.80
N ILE A 127 8.85 0.55 11.03
CA ILE A 127 7.92 0.07 12.04
C ILE A 127 8.32 0.60 13.41
N LYS A 128 9.59 0.46 13.74
CA LYS A 128 10.10 0.87 15.05
C LYS A 128 9.99 2.36 15.30
N SER A 129 10.27 3.18 14.29
CA SER A 129 10.35 4.64 14.44
C SER A 129 9.04 5.36 14.11
N ARG A 130 8.19 4.79 13.26
CA ARG A 130 7.04 5.49 12.70
C ARG A 130 5.68 4.88 13.07
N MET A 131 5.64 3.67 13.58
CA MET A 131 4.39 2.97 13.85
C MET A 131 4.18 2.78 15.33
N LYS A 132 2.92 2.97 15.77
CA LYS A 132 2.53 2.81 17.16
C LYS A 132 1.29 1.94 17.24
N LYS A 133 1.29 1.02 18.20
CA LYS A 133 0.10 0.22 18.50
C LYS A 133 -0.85 1.06 19.34
N SER A 134 -2.13 1.02 18.98
CA SER A 134 -3.17 1.73 19.73
C SER A 134 -3.61 0.96 20.96
#